data_b17f745f8e21d1b3169b612310156fce
#
_entry.id   b17f745f8e21d1b3169b612310156fce
#
_cell.length_a   1.000
_cell.length_b   1.000
_cell.length_c   1.000
_cell.angle_alpha   90.00
_cell.angle_beta   90.00
_cell.angle_gamma   90.00
#
_symmetry.space_group_name_H-M   'P 1'
#
loop_
_entity.id
_entity.type
_entity.pdbx_description
1 polymer ?
#
loop_
_entity_poly.entity_id
_entity_poly.type
_entity_poly.pdbx_seq_one_letter_code
_entity_poly.pdbx_strand_id
1 'polypeptide(L)'
;LLYGGRSAEHEVSILSAFSVLNAIYYNYYQVQLIFITKEGQWVKGPLLTEKPASKDVLHLSWDPSGQTEEGFTGKVINPGEIKEEGAIVFPVLHGPNGEDGTIQGFLETLNMPYVGAGVLTSACAMDKIMTKYILQAAGVPQVPYVPVLKNQWKENPKKVFDQCEGSLLYPMFVKPANMGSSVGITKA
;
A
#
# COMPACT_ATOMS: atom_id res chain seq x y z
N LEU A 1 5.17 -13.38 1.20
CA LEU A 1 4.32 -12.36 1.81
C LEU A 1 5.13 -11.07 1.93
N LEU A 2 4.68 -9.99 1.31
CA LEU A 2 5.34 -8.68 1.33
C LEU A 2 4.53 -7.73 2.23
N TYR A 3 5.14 -7.17 3.28
CA TYR A 3 4.44 -6.38 4.29
C TYR A 3 5.31 -5.27 4.89
N GLY A 4 4.69 -4.37 5.68
CA GLY A 4 5.30 -3.16 6.23
C GLY A 4 5.13 -1.96 5.30
N GLY A 5 6.22 -1.45 4.76
CA GLY A 5 6.22 -0.36 3.77
C GLY A 5 6.45 1.03 4.34
N ARG A 6 6.67 1.99 3.44
CA ARG A 6 7.02 3.39 3.77
C ARG A 6 5.80 4.30 3.95
N SER A 7 4.63 3.76 4.19
CA SER A 7 3.41 4.56 4.37
C SER A 7 3.09 4.83 5.83
N ALA A 8 2.16 5.75 6.08
CA ALA A 8 1.60 5.97 7.41
C ALA A 8 0.83 4.74 7.93
N GLU A 9 0.50 3.80 7.04
CA GLU A 9 -0.25 2.57 7.33
C GLU A 9 0.65 1.35 7.59
N HIS A 10 1.94 1.57 7.86
CA HIS A 10 2.94 0.53 8.11
C HIS A 10 2.48 -0.50 9.16
N GLU A 11 2.02 -0.03 10.30
CA GLU A 11 1.55 -0.91 11.40
C GLU A 11 0.28 -1.68 11.01
N VAL A 12 -0.58 -1.07 10.21
CA VAL A 12 -1.79 -1.73 9.67
C VAL A 12 -1.40 -2.88 8.75
N SER A 13 -0.36 -2.69 7.95
CA SER A 13 0.19 -3.73 7.07
C SER A 13 0.67 -4.95 7.87
N ILE A 14 1.37 -4.74 8.99
CA ILE A 14 1.83 -5.83 9.87
C ILE A 14 0.63 -6.61 10.45
N LEU A 15 -0.41 -5.92 10.91
CA LEU A 15 -1.63 -6.56 11.42
C LEU A 15 -2.36 -7.36 10.32
N SER A 16 -2.48 -6.79 9.13
CA SER A 16 -3.07 -7.45 7.97
C SER A 16 -2.25 -8.67 7.54
N ALA A 17 -0.93 -8.58 7.56
CA ALA A 17 -0.03 -9.69 7.25
C ALA A 17 -0.24 -10.87 8.22
N PHE A 18 -0.40 -10.60 9.52
CA PHE A 18 -0.72 -11.65 10.48
C PHE A 18 -2.07 -12.33 10.19
N SER A 19 -3.08 -11.55 9.81
CA SER A 19 -4.39 -12.09 9.41
C SER A 19 -4.28 -13.01 8.19
N VAL A 20 -3.48 -12.61 7.20
CA VAL A 20 -3.20 -13.43 6.00
C VAL A 20 -2.47 -14.70 6.38
N LEU A 21 -1.41 -14.64 7.21
CA LEU A 21 -0.68 -15.83 7.68
C LEU A 21 -1.60 -16.84 8.38
N ASN A 22 -2.59 -16.35 9.14
CA ASN A 22 -3.55 -17.21 9.80
C ASN A 22 -4.55 -17.91 8.85
N ALA A 23 -4.74 -17.39 7.64
CA ALA A 23 -5.67 -17.89 6.65
C ALA A 23 -5.01 -18.78 5.57
N ILE A 24 -3.70 -18.79 5.45
CA ILE A 24 -2.97 -19.58 4.47
C ILE A 24 -3.07 -21.07 4.78
N TYR A 25 -3.20 -21.87 3.73
CA TYR A 25 -3.19 -23.34 3.78
C TYR A 25 -1.77 -23.88 3.65
N TYR A 26 -1.07 -24.06 4.79
CA TYR A 26 0.33 -24.52 4.84
C TYR A 26 0.57 -25.93 4.29
N ASN A 27 -0.48 -26.71 4.06
CA ASN A 27 -0.37 -27.98 3.36
C ASN A 27 -0.03 -27.82 1.86
N TYR A 28 -0.27 -26.62 1.29
CA TYR A 28 -0.04 -26.32 -0.12
C TYR A 28 1.00 -25.23 -0.34
N TYR A 29 1.24 -24.38 0.66
CA TYR A 29 2.09 -23.21 0.52
C TYR A 29 3.09 -23.09 1.66
N GLN A 30 4.29 -22.68 1.34
CA GLN A 30 5.26 -22.12 2.28
C GLN A 30 5.26 -20.62 2.12
N VAL A 31 5.52 -19.89 3.19
CA VAL A 31 5.46 -18.41 3.16
C VAL A 31 6.80 -17.80 3.50
N GLN A 32 7.49 -17.28 2.48
CA GLN A 32 8.67 -16.44 2.70
C GLN A 32 8.24 -15.07 3.17
N LEU A 33 8.69 -14.64 4.34
CA LEU A 33 8.44 -13.30 4.85
C LEU A 33 9.40 -12.30 4.21
N ILE A 34 8.87 -11.21 3.66
CA ILE A 34 9.62 -10.06 3.15
C ILE A 34 9.04 -8.81 3.81
N PHE A 35 9.80 -8.24 4.71
CA PHE A 35 9.45 -7.04 5.44
C PHE A 35 10.07 -5.80 4.80
N ILE A 36 9.28 -4.75 4.61
CA ILE A 36 9.79 -3.44 4.18
C ILE A 36 9.71 -2.49 5.36
N THR A 37 10.85 -1.95 5.77
CA THR A 37 10.91 -1.00 6.91
C THR A 37 10.30 0.35 6.55
N LYS A 38 10.10 1.22 7.55
CA LYS A 38 9.63 2.61 7.34
C LYS A 38 10.61 3.43 6.50
N GLU A 39 11.90 3.10 6.56
CA GLU A 39 12.96 3.72 5.78
C GLU A 39 13.04 3.16 4.35
N GLY A 40 12.38 2.02 4.09
CA GLY A 40 12.32 1.39 2.78
C GLY A 40 13.36 0.31 2.56
N GLN A 41 14.01 -0.19 3.61
CA GLN A 41 14.88 -1.35 3.52
C GLN A 41 14.04 -2.62 3.37
N TRP A 42 14.52 -3.55 2.56
CA TRP A 42 13.89 -4.85 2.36
C TRP A 42 14.62 -5.90 3.19
N VAL A 43 13.86 -6.62 4.01
CA VAL A 43 14.39 -7.60 4.95
C VAL A 43 13.73 -8.95 4.67
N LYS A 44 14.53 -9.92 4.23
CA LYS A 44 14.10 -11.30 4.04
C LYS A 44 14.11 -12.00 5.38
N GLY A 45 12.94 -12.39 5.88
CA GLY A 45 12.74 -13.09 7.14
C GLY A 45 12.72 -14.63 6.97
N PRO A 46 12.23 -15.36 7.95
CA PRO A 46 12.14 -16.82 7.90
C PRO A 46 11.16 -17.30 6.82
N LEU A 47 11.40 -18.51 6.34
CA LEU A 47 10.44 -19.28 5.56
C LEU A 47 9.52 -20.03 6.52
N LEU A 48 8.24 -19.76 6.47
CA LEU A 48 7.23 -20.42 7.30
C LEU A 48 6.64 -21.64 6.56
N THR A 49 6.68 -22.78 7.20
CA THR A 49 6.10 -24.06 6.70
C THR A 49 4.86 -24.45 7.47
N GLU A 50 4.53 -23.70 8.53
CA GLU A 50 3.37 -23.90 9.37
C GLU A 50 2.82 -22.56 9.88
N LYS A 51 1.60 -22.60 10.39
CA LYS A 51 0.94 -21.40 10.94
C LYS A 51 1.72 -20.86 12.15
N PRO A 52 2.09 -19.58 12.18
CA PRO A 52 2.81 -19.00 13.29
C PRO A 52 1.93 -18.91 14.55
N ALA A 53 2.54 -19.18 15.71
CA ALA A 53 1.83 -19.14 16.99
C ALA A 53 1.47 -17.71 17.43
N SER A 54 2.26 -16.71 17.03
CA SER A 54 2.03 -15.31 17.38
C SER A 54 2.45 -14.36 16.25
N LYS A 55 2.00 -13.11 16.35
CA LYS A 55 2.41 -12.03 15.44
C LYS A 55 3.90 -11.63 15.57
N ASP A 56 4.58 -12.08 16.59
CA ASP A 56 5.98 -11.72 16.85
C ASP A 56 6.91 -12.16 15.73
N VAL A 57 6.52 -13.20 14.98
CA VAL A 57 7.22 -13.65 13.76
C VAL A 57 7.34 -12.54 12.69
N LEU A 58 6.47 -11.54 12.72
CA LEU A 58 6.48 -10.39 11.80
C LEU A 58 7.36 -9.23 12.29
N HIS A 59 7.77 -9.25 13.55
CA HIS A 59 8.70 -8.26 14.12
C HIS A 59 10.13 -8.76 13.93
N LEU A 60 10.64 -8.57 12.71
CA LEU A 60 12.01 -8.99 12.38
C LEU A 60 13.02 -7.99 12.97
N SER A 61 14.01 -8.52 13.68
CA SER A 61 15.24 -7.80 13.93
C SER A 61 16.19 -7.97 12.74
N TRP A 62 16.88 -6.92 12.36
CA TRP A 62 17.91 -6.97 11.32
C TRP A 62 19.07 -6.08 11.72
N ASP A 63 20.28 -6.51 11.36
CA ASP A 63 21.47 -5.70 11.49
C ASP A 63 21.98 -5.33 10.09
N PRO A 64 22.19 -4.05 9.78
CA PRO A 64 22.80 -3.60 8.53
C PRO A 64 24.19 -4.21 8.28
N SER A 65 24.90 -4.60 9.34
CA SER A 65 26.22 -5.28 9.25
C SER A 65 26.10 -6.78 8.99
N GLY A 66 24.90 -7.37 9.06
CA GLY A 66 24.67 -8.80 8.88
C GLY A 66 25.10 -9.68 10.08
N GLN A 67 25.38 -9.08 11.23
CA GLN A 67 25.63 -9.80 12.50
C GLN A 67 24.31 -9.90 13.25
N THR A 68 23.88 -11.12 13.56
CA THR A 68 22.54 -11.39 14.11
C THR A 68 22.62 -11.70 15.60
N GLU A 69 21.78 -11.02 16.40
CA GLU A 69 21.44 -11.44 17.76
C GLU A 69 20.24 -12.41 17.76
N GLU A 70 20.06 -13.17 18.84
CA GLU A 70 18.99 -14.18 18.96
C GLU A 70 17.60 -13.59 18.79
N GLY A 71 16.80 -14.18 17.89
CA GLY A 71 15.43 -13.81 17.59
C GLY A 71 15.02 -14.17 16.16
N PHE A 72 13.87 -13.71 15.70
CA PHE A 72 13.47 -13.80 14.29
C PHE A 72 14.30 -12.82 13.47
N THR A 73 15.43 -13.29 13.01
CA THR A 73 16.42 -12.47 12.32
C THR A 73 16.12 -12.41 10.84
N GLY A 74 16.09 -11.20 10.32
CA GLY A 74 15.99 -10.95 8.89
C GLY A 74 17.34 -10.57 8.29
N LYS A 75 17.52 -10.87 7.01
CA LYS A 75 18.68 -10.44 6.22
C LYS A 75 18.23 -9.27 5.33
N VAL A 76 18.95 -8.16 5.37
CA VAL A 76 18.76 -7.07 4.40
C VAL A 76 19.12 -7.57 3.00
N ILE A 77 18.23 -7.33 2.06
CA ILE A 77 18.36 -7.75 0.65
C ILE A 77 18.13 -6.58 -0.30
N ASN A 78 18.63 -6.70 -1.52
CA ASN A 78 18.16 -5.83 -2.59
C ASN A 78 16.75 -6.26 -3.04
N PRO A 79 15.85 -5.33 -3.40
CA PRO A 79 14.48 -5.68 -3.78
C PRO A 79 14.37 -6.76 -4.86
N GLY A 80 15.27 -6.77 -5.84
CA GLY A 80 15.28 -7.80 -6.89
C GLY A 80 15.61 -9.23 -6.43
N GLU A 81 16.20 -9.38 -5.25
CA GLU A 81 16.55 -10.70 -4.68
C GLU A 81 15.33 -11.49 -4.15
N ILE A 82 14.14 -10.90 -4.19
CA ILE A 82 12.90 -11.64 -3.89
C ILE A 82 12.51 -12.60 -5.01
N LYS A 83 13.12 -12.47 -6.19
CA LYS A 83 12.79 -13.32 -7.34
C LYS A 83 13.16 -14.76 -7.06
N GLU A 84 12.14 -15.62 -7.07
CA GLU A 84 12.26 -17.05 -6.84
C GLU A 84 11.31 -17.80 -7.80
N GLU A 85 11.80 -18.88 -8.41
CA GLU A 85 11.00 -19.67 -9.34
C GLU A 85 9.82 -20.36 -8.62
N GLY A 86 8.64 -20.27 -9.22
CA GLY A 86 7.41 -20.82 -8.64
C GLY A 86 6.80 -19.98 -7.52
N ALA A 87 7.44 -18.89 -7.11
CA ALA A 87 6.90 -18.00 -6.08
C ALA A 87 5.81 -17.08 -6.65
N ILE A 88 4.79 -16.84 -5.82
CA ILE A 88 3.73 -15.85 -6.05
C ILE A 88 3.85 -14.81 -4.93
N VAL A 89 3.96 -13.54 -5.28
CA VAL A 89 4.02 -12.46 -4.29
C VAL A 89 2.62 -12.12 -3.80
N PHE A 90 2.45 -12.07 -2.49
CA PHE A 90 1.24 -11.56 -1.86
C PHE A 90 1.57 -10.23 -1.16
N PRO A 91 1.34 -9.07 -1.83
CA PRO A 91 1.55 -7.76 -1.22
C PRO A 91 0.42 -7.47 -0.22
N VAL A 92 0.81 -7.18 1.02
CA VAL A 92 -0.10 -6.71 2.08
C VAL A 92 0.37 -5.32 2.53
N LEU A 93 0.65 -4.49 1.54
CA LEU A 93 1.09 -3.11 1.73
C LEU A 93 -0.13 -2.19 1.60
N HIS A 94 -0.20 -1.17 2.45
CA HIS A 94 -1.29 -0.18 2.44
C HIS A 94 -0.76 1.21 2.09
N GLY A 95 -1.62 2.00 1.42
CA GLY A 95 -1.31 3.38 1.04
C GLY A 95 -0.29 3.52 -0.08
N PRO A 96 0.41 4.67 -0.14
CA PRO A 96 1.41 4.95 -1.17
C PRO A 96 2.51 3.89 -1.24
N ASN A 97 2.96 3.61 -2.45
CA ASN A 97 3.88 2.55 -2.86
C ASN A 97 3.33 1.11 -2.75
N GLY A 98 2.22 0.89 -2.03
CA GLY A 98 1.58 -0.43 -1.91
C GLY A 98 0.37 -0.60 -2.79
N GLU A 99 -0.48 0.44 -2.88
CA GLU A 99 -1.78 0.38 -3.55
C GLU A 99 -1.87 1.26 -4.81
N ASP A 100 -0.82 2.01 -5.15
CA ASP A 100 -0.77 3.01 -6.21
C ASP A 100 -0.17 2.53 -7.55
N GLY A 101 0.07 1.22 -7.69
CA GLY A 101 0.68 0.64 -8.88
C GLY A 101 2.22 0.53 -8.82
N THR A 102 2.86 1.14 -7.82
CA THR A 102 4.33 1.16 -7.71
C THR A 102 4.90 -0.24 -7.47
N ILE A 103 4.42 -0.94 -6.45
CA ILE A 103 4.87 -2.32 -6.17
C ILE A 103 4.45 -3.28 -7.27
N GLN A 104 3.27 -3.10 -7.85
CA GLN A 104 2.77 -3.91 -8.95
C GLN A 104 3.68 -3.78 -10.17
N GLY A 105 4.05 -2.56 -10.55
CA GLY A 105 4.99 -2.31 -11.66
C GLY A 105 6.38 -2.88 -11.41
N PHE A 106 6.87 -2.81 -10.18
CA PHE A 106 8.12 -3.46 -9.79
C PHE A 106 8.06 -4.98 -9.99
N LEU A 107 6.98 -5.62 -9.53
CA LEU A 107 6.80 -7.07 -9.65
C LEU A 107 6.62 -7.51 -11.10
N GLU A 108 5.90 -6.74 -11.93
CA GLU A 108 5.78 -6.98 -13.37
C GLU A 108 7.14 -6.88 -14.08
N THR A 109 7.96 -5.88 -13.72
CA THR A 109 9.32 -5.72 -14.27
C THR A 109 10.23 -6.91 -13.92
N LEU A 110 10.04 -7.51 -12.75
CA LEU A 110 10.74 -8.74 -12.35
C LEU A 110 10.14 -10.01 -12.98
N ASN A 111 9.02 -9.90 -13.69
CA ASN A 111 8.25 -11.03 -14.20
C ASN A 111 7.84 -12.01 -13.09
N MET A 112 7.36 -11.45 -11.97
CA MET A 112 6.85 -12.20 -10.83
C MET A 112 5.33 -12.10 -10.76
N PRO A 113 4.61 -13.23 -10.68
CA PRO A 113 3.17 -13.22 -10.45
C PRO A 113 2.88 -12.69 -9.04
N TYR A 114 1.77 -11.97 -8.89
CA TYR A 114 1.34 -11.44 -7.61
C TYR A 114 -0.19 -11.47 -7.45
N VAL A 115 -0.62 -11.42 -6.20
CA VAL A 115 -2.04 -11.32 -5.84
C VAL A 115 -2.44 -9.85 -5.80
N GLY A 116 -3.52 -9.51 -6.49
CA GLY A 116 -4.08 -8.16 -6.46
C GLY A 116 -4.37 -7.58 -7.85
N ALA A 117 -4.74 -6.32 -7.87
CA ALA A 117 -5.01 -5.57 -9.10
C ALA A 117 -3.70 -5.19 -9.81
N GLY A 118 -3.75 -5.08 -11.15
CA GLY A 118 -2.59 -4.65 -11.95
C GLY A 118 -2.26 -3.16 -11.81
N VAL A 119 -1.16 -2.75 -12.43
CA VAL A 119 -0.59 -1.38 -12.34
C VAL A 119 -1.63 -0.30 -12.61
N LEU A 120 -2.31 -0.37 -13.76
CA LEU A 120 -3.27 0.66 -14.18
C LEU A 120 -4.43 0.78 -13.19
N THR A 121 -5.01 -0.35 -12.79
CA THR A 121 -6.13 -0.38 -11.85
C THR A 121 -5.73 0.20 -10.49
N SER A 122 -4.59 -0.22 -9.96
CA SER A 122 -4.06 0.27 -8.68
C SER A 122 -3.81 1.79 -8.73
N ALA A 123 -3.14 2.28 -9.77
CA ALA A 123 -2.85 3.70 -9.93
C ALA A 123 -4.13 4.56 -10.03
N CYS A 124 -5.09 4.13 -10.84
CA CYS A 124 -6.35 4.85 -11.01
C CYS A 124 -7.23 4.79 -9.75
N ALA A 125 -7.27 3.65 -9.06
CA ALA A 125 -8.09 3.49 -7.87
C ALA A 125 -7.52 4.24 -6.65
N MET A 126 -6.19 4.39 -6.57
CA MET A 126 -5.55 5.16 -5.50
C MET A 126 -5.80 6.66 -5.64
N ASP A 127 -5.86 7.19 -6.86
CA ASP A 127 -6.15 8.60 -7.11
C ASP A 127 -7.66 8.85 -7.16
N LYS A 128 -8.19 9.57 -6.14
CA LYS A 128 -9.64 9.85 -6.03
C LYS A 128 -10.18 10.65 -7.22
N ILE A 129 -9.38 11.52 -7.82
CA ILE A 129 -9.80 12.32 -8.96
C ILE A 129 -9.94 11.42 -10.20
N MET A 130 -8.93 10.57 -10.45
CA MET A 130 -8.96 9.62 -11.55
C MET A 130 -10.10 8.60 -11.38
N THR A 131 -10.26 8.04 -10.18
CA THR A 131 -11.38 7.15 -9.85
C THR A 131 -12.71 7.82 -10.21
N LYS A 132 -12.90 9.09 -9.82
CA LYS A 132 -14.15 9.82 -10.10
C LYS A 132 -14.36 10.07 -11.59
N TYR A 133 -13.34 10.39 -12.34
CA TYR A 133 -13.44 10.53 -13.80
C TYR A 133 -13.81 9.22 -14.49
N ILE A 134 -13.20 8.11 -14.08
CA ILE A 134 -13.49 6.78 -14.63
C ILE A 134 -14.94 6.38 -14.32
N LEU A 135 -15.39 6.55 -13.08
CA LEU A 135 -16.76 6.24 -12.68
C LEU A 135 -17.78 7.14 -13.40
N GLN A 136 -17.47 8.41 -13.62
CA GLN A 136 -18.30 9.33 -14.39
C GLN A 136 -18.41 8.89 -15.85
N ALA A 137 -17.30 8.52 -16.48
CA ALA A 137 -17.27 8.00 -17.84
C ALA A 137 -18.05 6.68 -17.98
N ALA A 138 -18.06 5.86 -16.93
CA ALA A 138 -18.82 4.61 -16.85
C ALA A 138 -20.32 4.81 -16.50
N GLY A 139 -20.77 6.05 -16.30
CA GLY A 139 -22.17 6.34 -15.93
C GLY A 139 -22.53 5.94 -14.49
N VAL A 140 -21.57 5.70 -13.61
CA VAL A 140 -21.81 5.35 -12.21
C VAL A 140 -22.19 6.60 -11.41
N PRO A 141 -23.34 6.63 -10.73
CA PRO A 141 -23.75 7.77 -9.91
C PRO A 141 -22.74 8.07 -8.79
N GLN A 142 -22.45 9.35 -8.58
CA GLN A 142 -21.48 9.81 -7.60
C GLN A 142 -22.00 11.03 -6.83
N VAL A 143 -21.51 11.20 -5.60
CA VAL A 143 -21.70 12.47 -4.89
C VAL A 143 -20.97 13.60 -5.62
N PRO A 144 -21.50 14.83 -5.63
CA PRO A 144 -20.83 15.98 -6.21
C PRO A 144 -19.42 16.18 -5.62
N TYR A 145 -18.50 16.63 -6.46
CA TYR A 145 -17.11 16.87 -6.05
C TYR A 145 -16.49 17.97 -6.91
N VAL A 146 -15.48 18.63 -6.39
CA VAL A 146 -14.66 19.61 -7.10
C VAL A 146 -13.20 19.20 -6.97
N PRO A 147 -12.51 18.85 -8.08
CA PRO A 147 -11.08 18.61 -8.04
C PRO A 147 -10.33 19.95 -7.91
N VAL A 148 -9.41 20.02 -6.94
CA VAL A 148 -8.58 21.19 -6.70
C VAL A 148 -7.13 20.82 -6.86
N LEU A 149 -6.43 21.46 -7.81
CA LEU A 149 -5.01 21.28 -7.99
C LEU A 149 -4.22 22.29 -7.16
N LYS A 150 -3.04 21.88 -6.70
CA LYS A 150 -2.16 22.71 -5.87
C LYS A 150 -1.78 24.05 -6.50
N ASN A 151 -1.57 24.08 -7.82
CA ASN A 151 -1.30 25.32 -8.56
C ASN A 151 -2.50 26.25 -8.56
N GLN A 152 -3.72 25.77 -8.80
CA GLN A 152 -4.96 26.56 -8.76
C GLN A 152 -5.14 27.24 -7.39
N TRP A 153 -4.92 26.48 -6.31
CA TRP A 153 -4.96 27.03 -4.96
C TRP A 153 -3.90 28.11 -4.73
N LYS A 154 -2.67 27.88 -5.18
CA LYS A 154 -1.58 28.86 -5.01
C LYS A 154 -1.78 30.15 -5.81
N GLU A 155 -2.36 30.04 -7.01
CA GLU A 155 -2.59 31.17 -7.90
C GLU A 155 -3.79 32.04 -7.43
N ASN A 156 -4.88 31.42 -7.05
CA ASN A 156 -6.08 32.15 -6.64
C ASN A 156 -6.98 31.34 -5.67
N PRO A 157 -6.68 31.35 -4.36
CA PRO A 157 -7.49 30.65 -3.37
C PRO A 157 -8.96 31.07 -3.37
N LYS A 158 -9.24 32.37 -3.58
CA LYS A 158 -10.61 32.86 -3.61
C LYS A 158 -11.43 32.24 -4.72
N LYS A 159 -10.87 32.12 -5.92
CA LYS A 159 -11.54 31.47 -7.05
C LYS A 159 -11.85 29.99 -6.74
N VAL A 160 -10.97 29.30 -6.04
CA VAL A 160 -11.18 27.91 -5.61
C VAL A 160 -12.33 27.81 -4.61
N PHE A 161 -12.40 28.72 -3.62
CA PHE A 161 -13.52 28.79 -2.69
C PHE A 161 -14.85 29.05 -3.43
N ASP A 162 -14.90 30.08 -4.27
CA ASP A 162 -16.10 30.45 -5.03
C ASP A 162 -16.59 29.25 -5.91
N GLN A 163 -15.64 28.50 -6.49
CA GLN A 163 -15.95 27.29 -7.27
C GLN A 163 -16.54 26.17 -6.40
N CYS A 164 -15.95 25.91 -5.23
CA CYS A 164 -16.42 24.89 -4.32
C CYS A 164 -17.82 25.22 -3.77
N GLU A 165 -18.02 26.44 -3.29
CA GLU A 165 -19.30 26.89 -2.74
C GLU A 165 -20.41 27.01 -3.81
N GLY A 166 -20.04 27.31 -5.04
CA GLY A 166 -20.99 27.30 -6.17
C GLY A 166 -21.40 25.91 -6.66
N SER A 167 -20.66 24.88 -6.31
CA SER A 167 -20.86 23.51 -6.79
C SER A 167 -21.29 22.52 -5.72
N LEU A 168 -21.02 22.80 -4.45
CA LEU A 168 -21.21 21.90 -3.33
C LEU A 168 -22.03 22.55 -2.21
N LEU A 169 -22.65 21.71 -1.37
CA LEU A 169 -23.35 22.15 -0.16
C LEU A 169 -22.53 21.78 1.09
N TYR A 170 -22.61 22.60 2.13
CA TYR A 170 -22.06 22.29 3.45
C TYR A 170 -22.88 21.20 4.16
N PRO A 171 -22.24 20.32 4.96
CA PRO A 171 -20.81 20.28 5.24
C PRO A 171 -20.01 19.70 4.06
N MET A 172 -18.85 20.28 3.77
CA MET A 172 -17.91 19.78 2.77
C MET A 172 -16.79 18.96 3.42
N PHE A 173 -16.20 18.05 2.65
CA PHE A 173 -15.03 17.27 3.07
C PHE A 173 -13.87 17.50 2.10
N VAL A 174 -12.80 18.05 2.59
CA VAL A 174 -11.53 18.16 1.85
C VAL A 174 -10.75 16.87 2.04
N LYS A 175 -10.36 16.24 0.93
CA LYS A 175 -9.65 14.94 0.94
C LYS A 175 -8.43 15.00 0.04
N PRO A 176 -7.25 14.52 0.49
CA PRO A 176 -6.12 14.33 -0.40
C PRO A 176 -6.47 13.34 -1.52
N ALA A 177 -5.97 13.60 -2.74
CA ALA A 177 -6.25 12.73 -3.88
C ALA A 177 -5.69 11.32 -3.68
N ASN A 178 -4.44 11.21 -3.19
CA ASN A 178 -3.66 9.98 -3.18
C ASN A 178 -3.33 9.48 -1.76
N MET A 179 -4.29 9.56 -0.83
CA MET A 179 -4.16 9.07 0.54
C MET A 179 -5.36 8.21 0.91
N GLY A 180 -5.11 7.10 1.62
CA GLY A 180 -6.13 6.19 2.16
C GLY A 180 -6.46 6.45 3.63
N SER A 181 -7.25 5.54 4.24
CA SER A 181 -7.51 5.44 5.69
C SER A 181 -7.87 6.75 6.40
N SER A 182 -8.56 7.64 5.71
CA SER A 182 -8.97 8.97 6.22
C SER A 182 -7.81 9.91 6.58
N VAL A 183 -6.58 9.60 6.19
CA VAL A 183 -5.42 10.46 6.43
C VAL A 183 -5.59 11.79 5.69
N GLY A 184 -5.46 12.91 6.42
CA GLY A 184 -5.57 14.25 5.86
C GLY A 184 -6.97 14.70 5.47
N ILE A 185 -8.03 13.97 5.86
CA ILE A 185 -9.41 14.41 5.63
C ILE A 185 -9.81 15.48 6.65
N THR A 186 -10.38 16.56 6.15
CA THR A 186 -10.92 17.67 6.98
C THR A 186 -12.36 17.95 6.59
N LYS A 187 -13.22 18.15 7.59
CA LYS A 187 -14.59 18.63 7.42
C LYS A 187 -14.58 20.16 7.52
N ALA A 188 -15.22 20.82 6.57
CA ALA A 188 -15.48 22.25 6.55
C ALA A 188 -16.99 22.53 6.69
#